data_282e6dca454ae79694ecb2ff14e6ea31
#
_entry.id   282e6dca454ae79694ecb2ff14e6ea31
#
_cell.length_a   1.000
_cell.length_b   1.000
_cell.length_c   1.000
_cell.angle_alpha   90.00
_cell.angle_beta   90.00
_cell.angle_gamma   90.00
#
_symmetry.space_group_name_H-M   'P 1'
#
loop_
_entity.id
_entity.type
_entity.pdbx_description
1 polymer ?
#
loop_
_entity_poly.entity_id
_entity_poly.type
_entity_poly.pdbx_seq_one_letter_code
_entity_poly.pdbx_strand_id
1 'polypeptide(L)'
;DSVIVAAAGSLPGDLQRVWHNRGEHGYHVEYGYSCMGYEVNAALGVKLAEPQREVYAMVGDGAFMMLHSELVTSIQEGCKINVMLFDNMTNGCINNLQMEHGMDSYTTEFRFRNPQGGKLDGKLVPVDFAMLAAAYGCKTYRVTTEQQLLDALADARRQTVSTLLDIKVLPKTMVHKYLSWWRVGGA
;
A
#
# COMPACT_ATOMS: atom_id res chain seq x y z
N ASP A 1 7.07 -0.27 -19.43
CA ASP A 1 5.82 0.38 -19.88
C ASP A 1 4.65 0.15 -18.89
N SER A 2 5.00 0.02 -17.60
CA SER A 2 4.02 -0.11 -16.54
C SER A 2 3.64 1.26 -15.98
N VAL A 3 2.42 1.36 -15.44
CA VAL A 3 1.94 2.54 -14.72
C VAL A 3 1.90 2.22 -13.24
N ILE A 4 2.40 3.14 -12.41
CA ILE A 4 2.16 3.08 -10.97
C ILE A 4 1.20 4.18 -10.53
N VAL A 5 0.38 3.84 -9.56
CA VAL A 5 -0.60 4.75 -8.94
C VAL A 5 -0.36 4.76 -7.45
N ALA A 6 -0.19 5.94 -6.88
CA ALA A 6 0.01 6.16 -5.46
C ALA A 6 -0.81 7.37 -4.99
N ALA A 7 -0.97 7.54 -3.69
CA ALA A 7 -1.68 8.70 -3.15
C ALA A 7 -0.95 9.30 -1.95
N ALA A 8 -1.29 8.88 -0.75
CA ALA A 8 -0.91 9.54 0.48
C ALA A 8 0.15 8.78 1.28
N GLY A 9 0.82 9.50 2.16
CA GLY A 9 1.73 8.93 3.15
C GLY A 9 3.19 8.91 2.73
N SER A 10 4.00 8.14 3.43
CA SER A 10 5.45 8.04 3.18
C SER A 10 5.78 7.32 1.87
N LEU A 11 4.96 6.36 1.47
CA LEU A 11 5.20 5.53 0.28
C LEU A 11 5.31 6.33 -1.02
N PRO A 12 4.39 7.25 -1.38
CA PRO A 12 4.56 8.07 -2.58
C PRO A 12 5.78 9.00 -2.49
N GLY A 13 6.14 9.49 -1.31
CA GLY A 13 7.36 10.26 -1.11
C GLY A 13 8.62 9.46 -1.41
N ASP A 14 8.68 8.22 -0.97
CA ASP A 14 9.79 7.31 -1.28
C ASP A 14 9.81 6.92 -2.77
N LEU A 15 8.63 6.67 -3.36
CA LEU A 15 8.50 6.36 -4.78
C LEU A 15 9.03 7.49 -5.67
N GLN A 16 8.75 8.76 -5.35
CA GLN A 16 9.28 9.90 -6.11
C GLN A 16 10.80 9.96 -6.13
N ARG A 17 11.46 9.39 -5.14
CA ARG A 17 12.93 9.38 -5.03
C ARG A 17 13.59 8.25 -5.80
N VAL A 18 12.86 7.14 -6.01
CA VAL A 18 13.43 5.90 -6.58
C VAL A 18 12.78 5.47 -7.88
N TRP A 19 11.57 5.95 -8.19
CA TRP A 19 10.89 5.56 -9.42
C TRP A 19 11.42 6.30 -10.62
N HIS A 20 11.87 5.54 -11.61
CA HIS A 20 12.30 6.08 -12.91
C HIS A 20 11.19 5.87 -13.94
N ASN A 21 10.41 6.91 -14.18
CA ASN A 21 9.39 6.86 -15.21
C ASN A 21 10.03 6.75 -16.61
N ARG A 22 9.58 5.79 -17.39
CA ARG A 22 10.11 5.49 -18.75
C ARG A 22 9.17 5.86 -19.88
N GLY A 23 8.01 6.43 -19.60
CA GLY A 23 7.01 6.76 -20.59
C GLY A 23 6.08 7.85 -20.12
N GLU A 24 5.27 8.38 -21.02
CA GLU A 24 4.23 9.32 -20.67
C GLU A 24 3.19 8.65 -19.76
N HIS A 25 2.67 9.40 -18.79
CA HIS A 25 1.65 8.93 -17.85
C HIS A 25 2.01 7.63 -17.09
N GLY A 26 3.29 7.37 -16.87
CA GLY A 26 3.75 6.17 -16.14
C GLY A 26 3.70 6.28 -14.61
N TYR A 27 3.38 7.46 -14.08
CA TYR A 27 3.26 7.73 -12.65
C TYR A 27 2.06 8.63 -12.36
N HIS A 28 1.10 8.12 -11.59
CA HIS A 28 -0.04 8.87 -11.12
C HIS A 28 0.01 8.99 -9.61
N VAL A 29 -0.11 10.22 -9.10
CA VAL A 29 -0.14 10.48 -7.67
C VAL A 29 -1.16 11.55 -7.33
N GLU A 30 -1.97 11.30 -6.31
CA GLU A 30 -2.88 12.30 -5.77
C GLU A 30 -2.20 13.02 -4.61
N TYR A 31 -1.70 14.23 -4.87
CA TYR A 31 -1.06 15.08 -3.87
C TYR A 31 -1.91 16.23 -3.38
N GLY A 32 -2.89 16.63 -4.16
CA GLY A 32 -3.63 17.84 -3.88
C GLY A 32 -4.31 17.84 -2.52
N TYR A 33 -4.96 16.74 -2.19
CA TYR A 33 -5.64 16.55 -0.91
C TYR A 33 -5.13 15.34 -0.13
N SER A 34 -4.15 14.62 -0.67
CA SER A 34 -3.53 13.45 -0.04
C SER A 34 -4.56 12.38 0.39
N CYS A 35 -5.44 12.02 -0.53
CA CYS A 35 -6.58 11.15 -0.26
C CYS A 35 -6.17 9.68 -0.13
N MET A 36 -6.09 9.17 1.10
CA MET A 36 -5.92 7.74 1.35
C MET A 36 -7.09 6.93 0.76
N GLY A 37 -6.80 5.78 0.16
CA GLY A 37 -7.80 4.92 -0.50
C GLY A 37 -8.02 5.25 -1.99
N TYR A 38 -7.35 6.26 -2.52
CA TYR A 38 -7.38 6.60 -3.95
C TYR A 38 -6.72 5.51 -4.82
N GLU A 39 -5.71 4.82 -4.31
CA GLU A 39 -4.74 4.03 -5.06
C GLU A 39 -5.39 2.90 -5.87
N VAL A 40 -6.25 2.11 -5.26
CA VAL A 40 -6.90 0.95 -5.90
C VAL A 40 -7.90 1.40 -6.97
N ASN A 41 -8.70 2.40 -6.64
CA ASN A 41 -9.73 2.95 -7.52
C ASN A 41 -9.13 3.62 -8.75
N ALA A 42 -8.10 4.43 -8.52
CA ALA A 42 -7.40 5.10 -9.60
C ALA A 42 -6.63 4.12 -10.48
N ALA A 43 -6.06 3.06 -9.91
CA ALA A 43 -5.43 2.01 -10.70
C ALA A 43 -6.44 1.32 -11.64
N LEU A 44 -7.68 1.07 -11.16
CA LEU A 44 -8.75 0.58 -12.00
C LEU A 44 -9.12 1.60 -13.09
N GLY A 45 -9.26 2.88 -12.73
CA GLY A 45 -9.52 3.95 -13.69
C GLY A 45 -8.46 4.05 -14.79
N VAL A 46 -7.18 3.98 -14.42
CA VAL A 46 -6.06 3.94 -15.37
C VAL A 46 -6.14 2.70 -16.26
N LYS A 47 -6.44 1.53 -15.68
CA LYS A 47 -6.56 0.29 -16.45
C LYS A 47 -7.71 0.33 -17.47
N LEU A 48 -8.82 0.96 -17.12
CA LEU A 48 -9.95 1.19 -18.03
C LEU A 48 -9.57 2.14 -19.17
N ALA A 49 -8.79 3.19 -18.89
CA ALA A 49 -8.34 4.15 -19.88
C ALA A 49 -7.22 3.60 -20.77
N GLU A 50 -6.32 2.79 -20.21
CA GLU A 50 -5.15 2.23 -20.89
C GLU A 50 -5.10 0.69 -20.72
N PRO A 51 -6.03 -0.04 -21.36
CA PRO A 51 -6.26 -1.48 -21.09
C PRO A 51 -5.06 -2.37 -21.43
N GLN A 52 -4.14 -1.91 -22.28
CA GLN A 52 -2.96 -2.69 -22.69
C GLN A 52 -1.78 -2.58 -21.70
N ARG A 53 -1.82 -1.63 -20.78
CA ARG A 53 -0.70 -1.41 -19.85
C ARG A 53 -0.87 -2.22 -18.56
N GLU A 54 0.26 -2.64 -17.99
CA GLU A 54 0.27 -3.18 -16.63
C GLU A 54 0.18 -2.02 -15.61
N VAL A 55 -0.81 -2.09 -14.73
CA VAL A 55 -1.07 -1.05 -13.73
C VAL A 55 -0.84 -1.60 -12.33
N TYR A 56 -0.12 -0.85 -11.52
CA TYR A 56 0.22 -1.20 -10.14
C TYR A 56 -0.28 -0.12 -9.18
N ALA A 57 -1.19 -0.49 -8.28
CA ALA A 57 -1.55 0.34 -7.13
C ALA A 57 -0.50 0.17 -6.02
N MET A 58 0.20 1.23 -5.67
CA MET A 58 1.20 1.25 -4.59
C MET A 58 0.52 1.79 -3.34
N VAL A 59 0.19 0.92 -2.39
CA VAL A 59 -0.72 1.28 -1.28
C VAL A 59 -0.21 0.75 0.06
N GLY A 60 -0.37 1.53 1.12
CA GLY A 60 -0.18 1.08 2.50
C GLY A 60 -1.42 0.37 3.05
N ASP A 61 -1.24 -0.44 4.08
CA ASP A 61 -2.30 -1.22 4.73
C ASP A 61 -3.45 -0.35 5.24
N GLY A 62 -3.16 0.79 5.87
CA GLY A 62 -4.19 1.72 6.33
C GLY A 62 -5.02 2.33 5.20
N ALA A 63 -4.39 2.73 4.09
CA ALA A 63 -5.08 3.26 2.93
C ALA A 63 -5.89 2.15 2.23
N PHE A 64 -5.35 0.95 2.12
CA PHE A 64 -6.05 -0.20 1.54
C PHE A 64 -7.32 -0.54 2.31
N MET A 65 -7.29 -0.51 3.64
CA MET A 65 -8.49 -0.77 4.46
C MET A 65 -9.60 0.25 4.26
N MET A 66 -9.29 1.46 3.80
CA MET A 66 -10.31 2.48 3.58
C MET A 66 -11.17 2.20 2.36
N LEU A 67 -10.57 1.70 1.27
CA LEU A 67 -11.31 1.51 0.03
C LEU A 67 -10.66 0.41 -0.84
N HIS A 68 -10.87 -0.84 -0.47
CA HIS A 68 -10.40 -2.03 -1.20
C HIS A 68 -11.49 -2.71 -2.03
N SER A 69 -12.75 -2.30 -1.86
CA SER A 69 -13.91 -2.95 -2.49
C SER A 69 -13.91 -2.85 -4.01
N GLU A 70 -13.20 -1.87 -4.59
CA GLU A 70 -13.06 -1.75 -6.05
C GLU A 70 -12.28 -2.91 -6.69
N LEU A 71 -11.66 -3.77 -5.91
CA LEU A 71 -11.18 -5.07 -6.40
C LEU A 71 -12.34 -5.92 -6.94
N VAL A 72 -13.53 -5.83 -6.35
CA VAL A 72 -14.72 -6.51 -6.87
C VAL A 72 -15.10 -5.97 -8.24
N THR A 73 -15.11 -4.65 -8.41
CA THR A 73 -15.36 -4.00 -9.70
C THR A 73 -14.33 -4.42 -10.75
N SER A 74 -13.05 -4.48 -10.38
CA SER A 74 -11.98 -4.94 -11.27
C SER A 74 -12.21 -6.38 -11.76
N ILE A 75 -12.69 -7.26 -10.89
CA ILE A 75 -13.04 -8.65 -11.25
C ILE A 75 -14.29 -8.69 -12.15
N GLN A 76 -15.33 -7.91 -11.83
CA GLN A 76 -16.55 -7.82 -12.62
C GLN A 76 -16.29 -7.32 -14.06
N GLU A 77 -15.44 -6.33 -14.19
CA GLU A 77 -15.09 -5.73 -15.49
C GLU A 77 -13.99 -6.51 -16.25
N GLY A 78 -13.42 -7.55 -15.64
CA GLY A 78 -12.26 -8.26 -16.21
C GLY A 78 -11.04 -7.37 -16.42
N CYS A 79 -10.95 -6.28 -15.66
CA CYS A 79 -9.88 -5.27 -15.75
C CYS A 79 -8.82 -5.54 -14.69
N LYS A 80 -7.80 -6.33 -15.05
CA LYS A 80 -6.71 -6.71 -14.16
C LYS A 80 -5.90 -5.50 -13.69
N ILE A 81 -5.78 -5.34 -12.37
CA ILE A 81 -4.82 -4.44 -11.71
C ILE A 81 -3.94 -5.25 -10.75
N ASN A 82 -2.75 -4.73 -10.45
CA ASN A 82 -1.84 -5.35 -9.49
C ASN A 82 -1.74 -4.44 -8.25
N VAL A 83 -2.10 -4.95 -7.08
CA VAL A 83 -1.99 -4.22 -5.82
C VAL A 83 -0.70 -4.62 -5.12
N MET A 84 0.20 -3.66 -4.95
CA MET A 84 1.41 -3.76 -4.14
C MET A 84 1.08 -3.20 -2.76
N LEU A 85 0.70 -4.06 -1.83
CA LEU A 85 0.32 -3.68 -0.48
C LEU A 85 1.54 -3.72 0.44
N PHE A 86 1.95 -2.56 0.95
CA PHE A 86 3.03 -2.43 1.92
C PHE A 86 2.46 -2.45 3.33
N ASP A 87 2.53 -3.63 3.96
CA ASP A 87 1.91 -3.91 5.24
C ASP A 87 2.93 -3.81 6.37
N ASN A 88 2.77 -2.79 7.19
CA ASN A 88 3.51 -2.59 8.45
C ASN A 88 2.58 -2.52 9.67
N MET A 89 1.30 -2.85 9.50
CA MET A 89 0.26 -2.85 10.54
C MET A 89 0.09 -1.48 11.22
N THR A 90 0.29 -0.39 10.46
CA THR A 90 0.18 0.95 11.03
C THR A 90 -0.13 2.02 9.98
N ASN A 91 -0.83 3.07 10.37
CA ASN A 91 -0.88 4.33 9.64
C ASN A 91 0.49 5.04 9.76
N GLY A 92 1.49 4.50 9.05
CA GLY A 92 2.90 4.76 9.28
C GLY A 92 3.31 6.23 9.18
N CYS A 93 2.77 6.98 8.23
CA CYS A 93 3.04 8.40 8.06
C CYS A 93 2.60 9.20 9.31
N ILE A 94 1.38 8.98 9.76
CA ILE A 94 0.83 9.67 10.95
C ILE A 94 1.58 9.27 12.20
N ASN A 95 1.91 7.98 12.35
CA ASN A 95 2.73 7.50 13.46
C ASN A 95 4.10 8.17 13.49
N ASN A 96 4.73 8.33 12.33
CA ASN A 96 6.00 9.04 12.21
C ASN A 96 5.91 10.49 12.68
N LEU A 97 4.85 11.20 12.28
CA LEU A 97 4.60 12.58 12.72
C LEU A 97 4.41 12.67 14.24
N GLN A 98 3.66 11.75 14.84
CA GLN A 98 3.52 11.70 16.30
C GLN A 98 4.88 11.56 16.98
N MET A 99 5.70 10.60 16.58
CA MET A 99 7.01 10.36 17.17
C MET A 99 8.00 11.52 16.97
N GLU A 100 7.93 12.20 15.83
CA GLU A 100 8.76 13.40 15.56
C GLU A 100 8.40 14.59 16.46
N HIS A 101 7.15 14.65 16.94
CA HIS A 101 6.70 15.64 17.91
C HIS A 101 6.84 15.17 19.37
N GLY A 102 7.58 14.09 19.62
CA GLY A 102 7.83 13.56 20.95
C GLY A 102 6.64 12.84 21.57
N MET A 103 5.66 12.44 20.76
CA MET A 103 4.51 11.66 21.20
C MET A 103 4.79 10.17 20.95
N ASP A 104 4.37 9.32 21.87
CA ASP A 104 4.30 7.89 21.62
C ASP A 104 3.26 7.57 20.53
N SER A 105 3.39 6.39 19.92
CA SER A 105 2.37 5.89 18.98
C SER A 105 0.99 5.86 19.66
N TYR A 106 0.07 6.66 19.17
CA TYR A 106 -1.28 6.78 19.73
C TYR A 106 -2.33 6.49 18.65
N THR A 107 -2.99 5.33 18.77
CA THR A 107 -4.06 4.87 17.88
C THR A 107 -3.71 4.74 16.39
N THR A 108 -2.44 4.82 16.03
CA THR A 108 -1.96 4.72 14.64
C THR A 108 -1.51 3.32 14.27
N GLU A 109 -1.19 2.49 15.24
CA GLU A 109 -0.91 1.07 15.05
C GLU A 109 -2.18 0.23 15.24
N PHE A 110 -2.33 -0.83 14.46
CA PHE A 110 -3.50 -1.73 14.57
C PHE A 110 -3.30 -2.72 15.72
N ARG A 111 -3.61 -2.29 16.93
CA ARG A 111 -3.40 -3.04 18.16
C ARG A 111 -4.70 -3.40 18.86
N PHE A 112 -4.70 -4.56 19.48
CA PHE A 112 -5.77 -4.93 20.40
C PHE A 112 -5.82 -3.96 21.58
N ARG A 113 -7.03 -3.74 22.09
CA ARG A 113 -7.23 -3.00 23.33
C ARG A 113 -6.70 -3.80 24.52
N ASN A 114 -5.90 -3.16 25.34
CA ASN A 114 -5.42 -3.73 26.60
C ASN A 114 -6.57 -3.68 27.63
N PRO A 115 -7.02 -4.84 28.17
CA PRO A 115 -8.13 -4.87 29.13
C PRO A 115 -7.84 -4.15 30.44
N GLN A 116 -6.58 -4.11 30.89
CA GLN A 116 -6.19 -3.48 32.15
C GLN A 116 -6.09 -1.95 32.02
N GLY A 117 -5.49 -1.48 30.93
CA GLY A 117 -5.25 -0.05 30.72
C GLY A 117 -6.32 0.66 29.87
N GLY A 118 -7.18 -0.07 29.21
CA GLY A 118 -8.18 0.47 28.28
C GLY A 118 -7.60 1.15 27.04
N LYS A 119 -6.30 1.06 26.79
CA LYS A 119 -5.60 1.65 25.65
C LYS A 119 -5.43 0.65 24.50
N LEU A 120 -5.18 1.13 23.29
CA LEU A 120 -4.85 0.32 22.12
C LEU A 120 -3.33 0.08 22.05
N ASP A 121 -2.79 -0.57 23.06
CA ASP A 121 -1.36 -0.86 23.26
C ASP A 121 -1.06 -2.37 23.42
N GLY A 122 -2.03 -3.22 23.11
CA GLY A 122 -1.88 -4.66 23.10
C GLY A 122 -1.05 -5.18 21.91
N LYS A 123 -1.13 -6.48 21.64
CA LYS A 123 -0.50 -7.08 20.44
C LYS A 123 -1.08 -6.51 19.15
N LEU A 124 -0.31 -6.55 18.08
CA LEU A 124 -0.81 -6.19 16.74
C LEU A 124 -1.96 -7.12 16.32
N VAL A 125 -2.96 -6.56 15.67
CA VAL A 125 -4.09 -7.32 15.10
C VAL A 125 -3.60 -8.06 13.85
N PRO A 126 -3.71 -9.39 13.77
CA PRO A 126 -3.17 -10.15 12.64
C PRO A 126 -4.13 -10.09 11.44
N VAL A 127 -4.17 -8.95 10.75
CA VAL A 127 -4.98 -8.82 9.53
C VAL A 127 -4.34 -9.61 8.40
N ASP A 128 -5.12 -10.45 7.72
CA ASP A 128 -4.68 -11.20 6.54
C ASP A 128 -5.23 -10.56 5.27
N PHE A 129 -4.49 -9.62 4.73
CA PHE A 129 -4.89 -8.89 3.53
C PHE A 129 -4.89 -9.77 2.28
N ALA A 130 -4.02 -10.78 2.22
CA ALA A 130 -4.03 -11.74 1.12
C ALA A 130 -5.32 -12.57 1.12
N MET A 131 -5.78 -13.02 2.30
CA MET A 131 -7.06 -13.72 2.42
C MET A 131 -8.24 -12.81 2.05
N LEU A 132 -8.22 -11.54 2.47
CA LEU A 132 -9.26 -10.56 2.15
C LEU A 132 -9.40 -10.38 0.62
N ALA A 133 -8.29 -10.15 -0.09
CA ALA A 133 -8.31 -10.00 -1.54
C ALA A 133 -8.65 -11.30 -2.28
N ALA A 134 -8.22 -12.45 -1.75
CA ALA A 134 -8.59 -13.76 -2.28
C ALA A 134 -10.11 -14.00 -2.21
N ALA A 135 -10.78 -13.51 -1.16
CA ALA A 135 -12.23 -13.60 -1.03
C ALA A 135 -12.98 -12.81 -2.13
N TYR A 136 -12.34 -11.81 -2.73
CA TYR A 136 -12.86 -11.08 -3.89
C TYR A 136 -12.57 -11.77 -5.24
N GLY A 137 -11.78 -12.84 -5.24
CA GLY A 137 -11.38 -13.56 -6.44
C GLY A 137 -10.01 -13.15 -7.01
N CYS A 138 -9.24 -12.34 -6.29
CA CYS A 138 -7.89 -11.98 -6.69
C CYS A 138 -6.90 -13.13 -6.51
N LYS A 139 -5.88 -13.17 -7.34
CA LYS A 139 -4.69 -14.00 -7.07
C LYS A 139 -3.82 -13.27 -6.05
N THR A 140 -3.42 -13.95 -4.97
CA THR A 140 -2.72 -13.31 -3.86
C THR A 140 -1.40 -13.97 -3.51
N TYR A 141 -0.48 -13.16 -2.98
CA TYR A 141 0.86 -13.57 -2.57
C TYR A 141 1.17 -12.98 -1.19
N ARG A 142 1.83 -13.75 -0.32
CA ARG A 142 2.40 -13.28 0.94
C ARG A 142 3.91 -13.16 0.76
N VAL A 143 4.44 -11.97 0.96
CA VAL A 143 5.82 -11.64 0.64
C VAL A 143 6.53 -11.16 1.91
N THR A 144 7.56 -11.88 2.31
CA THR A 144 8.41 -11.57 3.47
C THR A 144 9.90 -11.51 3.11
N THR A 145 10.26 -11.87 1.88
CA THR A 145 11.65 -11.84 1.38
C THR A 145 11.69 -11.25 -0.03
N GLU A 146 12.86 -10.75 -0.40
CA GLU A 146 13.10 -10.22 -1.76
C GLU A 146 12.85 -11.27 -2.85
N GLN A 147 13.30 -12.50 -2.64
CA GLN A 147 13.07 -13.57 -3.62
C GLN A 147 11.59 -13.85 -3.83
N GLN A 148 10.80 -13.89 -2.75
CA GLN A 148 9.35 -14.04 -2.86
C GLN A 148 8.70 -12.88 -3.61
N LEU A 149 9.22 -11.64 -3.45
CA LEU A 149 8.74 -10.49 -4.20
C LEU A 149 8.98 -10.65 -5.70
N LEU A 150 10.19 -11.03 -6.08
CA LEU A 150 10.56 -11.23 -7.49
C LEU A 150 9.73 -12.34 -8.14
N ASP A 151 9.55 -13.46 -7.43
CA ASP A 151 8.74 -14.59 -7.91
C ASP A 151 7.25 -14.20 -8.05
N ALA A 152 6.72 -13.48 -7.05
CA ALA A 152 5.34 -12.98 -7.06
C ALA A 152 5.10 -11.98 -8.20
N LEU A 153 6.01 -11.05 -8.44
CA LEU A 153 5.93 -10.10 -9.55
C LEU A 153 5.96 -10.81 -10.91
N ALA A 154 6.85 -11.79 -11.06
CA ALA A 154 6.94 -12.58 -12.28
C ALA A 154 5.66 -13.39 -12.54
N ASP A 155 5.04 -13.95 -11.50
CA ASP A 155 3.78 -14.67 -11.61
C ASP A 155 2.59 -13.72 -11.83
N ALA A 156 2.51 -12.62 -11.09
CA ALA A 156 1.44 -11.62 -11.21
C ALA A 156 1.30 -11.08 -12.66
N ARG A 157 2.41 -10.89 -13.35
CA ARG A 157 2.40 -10.46 -14.76
C ARG A 157 1.71 -11.46 -15.70
N ARG A 158 1.71 -12.76 -15.37
CA ARG A 158 1.09 -13.82 -16.18
C ARG A 158 -0.38 -14.04 -15.86
N GLN A 159 -0.85 -13.49 -14.73
CA GLN A 159 -2.25 -13.65 -14.32
C GLN A 159 -3.20 -12.83 -15.20
N THR A 160 -4.40 -13.32 -15.35
CA THR A 160 -5.49 -12.66 -16.08
C THR A 160 -6.50 -11.99 -15.16
N VAL A 161 -6.41 -12.25 -13.86
CA VAL A 161 -7.23 -11.62 -12.81
C VAL A 161 -6.38 -10.64 -12.01
N SER A 162 -7.02 -9.74 -11.31
CA SER A 162 -6.33 -8.81 -10.40
C SER A 162 -5.54 -9.54 -9.35
N THR A 163 -4.39 -8.96 -8.98
CA THR A 163 -3.45 -9.58 -8.04
C THR A 163 -3.25 -8.68 -6.82
N LEU A 164 -2.95 -9.28 -5.68
CA LEU A 164 -2.50 -8.58 -4.50
C LEU A 164 -1.23 -9.23 -3.94
N LEU A 165 -0.19 -8.44 -3.80
CA LEU A 165 1.05 -8.81 -3.13
C LEU A 165 1.05 -8.16 -1.73
N ASP A 166 0.83 -8.97 -0.70
CA ASP A 166 0.90 -8.57 0.71
C ASP A 166 2.37 -8.59 1.14
N ILE A 167 3.02 -7.43 1.06
CA ILE A 167 4.45 -7.24 1.27
C ILE A 167 4.67 -6.76 2.70
N LYS A 168 5.21 -7.64 3.54
CA LYS A 168 5.50 -7.29 4.93
C LYS A 168 6.72 -6.39 5.01
N VAL A 169 6.53 -5.21 5.57
CA VAL A 169 7.58 -4.20 5.76
C VAL A 169 7.69 -3.82 7.23
N LEU A 170 8.86 -3.36 7.64
CA LEU A 170 9.09 -2.96 9.02
C LEU A 170 8.41 -1.63 9.34
N PRO A 171 7.70 -1.52 10.46
CA PRO A 171 7.25 -0.23 10.96
C PRO A 171 8.47 0.65 11.34
N LYS A 172 8.35 1.96 11.24
CA LYS A 172 9.44 2.91 11.55
C LYS A 172 9.98 2.75 12.97
N THR A 173 9.15 2.36 13.92
CA THR A 173 9.55 2.06 15.31
C THR A 173 10.64 1.00 15.39
N MET A 174 10.79 0.17 14.35
CA MET A 174 11.81 -0.89 14.27
C MET A 174 12.97 -0.54 13.33
N VAL A 175 12.93 0.63 12.69
CA VAL A 175 13.96 1.07 11.74
C VAL A 175 14.75 2.23 12.33
N HIS A 176 15.98 1.95 12.78
CA HIS A 176 16.87 3.00 13.27
C HIS A 176 17.40 3.86 12.11
N LYS A 177 17.43 5.20 12.32
CA LYS A 177 17.97 6.19 11.37
C LYS A 177 17.22 6.37 10.05
N TYR A 178 15.96 6.00 9.98
CA TYR A 178 15.16 6.38 8.83
C TYR A 178 14.94 7.89 8.83
N LEU A 179 15.40 8.56 7.77
CA LEU A 179 15.06 9.97 7.54
C LEU A 179 13.67 10.02 6.94
N SER A 180 12.72 10.59 7.68
CA SER A 180 11.37 10.75 7.16
C SER A 180 11.38 11.62 5.91
N TRP A 181 10.40 11.37 5.05
CA TRP A 181 10.16 12.15 3.84
C TRP A 181 10.15 13.67 4.11
N TRP A 182 9.56 14.08 5.22
CA TRP A 182 9.46 15.47 5.67
C TRP A 182 10.81 16.13 5.97
N ARG A 183 11.81 15.36 6.40
CA ARG A 183 13.14 15.88 6.72
C ARG A 183 14.06 16.04 5.51
N VAL A 184 13.73 15.43 4.39
CA VAL A 184 14.59 15.46 3.19
C VAL A 184 14.01 16.28 2.04
N GLY A 185 13.14 17.22 2.32
CA GLY A 185 12.73 18.23 1.35
C GLY A 185 11.32 18.02 0.78
N GLY A 186 10.47 17.34 1.51
CA GLY A 186 9.08 17.11 1.13
C GLY A 186 8.06 18.05 1.79
N ALA A 187 8.48 19.13 2.43
CA ALA A 187 7.60 20.13 3.00
C ALA A 187 7.75 21.45 2.24
#